data_ef859c66d0d471e52964021f97b1b135
#
_entry.id   ef859c66d0d471e52964021f97b1b135
#
_cell.length_a   1.000
_cell.length_b   1.000
_cell.length_c   1.000
_cell.angle_alpha   90.00
_cell.angle_beta   90.00
_cell.angle_gamma   90.00
#
_symmetry.space_group_name_H-M   'P 1'
#
loop_
_entity.id
_entity.type
_entity.pdbx_description
1 polymer ?
#
loop_
_entity_poly.entity_id
_entity_poly.type
_entity_poly.pdbx_seq_one_letter_code
_entity_poly.pdbx_strand_id
1 'polypeptide(L)'
;MAYRDDTYSGGFSQPVFDSQSTFKQVMDAMARPGSIAEITVAATPPAPMGPAAGAIALTLADHDTPVHLSPAMIEAGVQSWLAFHTGALVTDDRNEAAFAFVEAGGQMPPLSTFATGTQDYPDRSTTVVLELTALAGGEPLQLVGPGIDSAMEIAPSGLPQHFDCMWRENVALFPRGVDLILAAGTKILCLPRTTKVTKKGA
;
A
#
# COMPACT_ATOMS: atom_id res chain seq x y z
N MET A 1 19.99 20.55 16.96
CA MET A 1 19.01 19.67 16.28
C MET A 1 19.64 18.29 16.30
N ALA A 2 19.19 17.37 17.15
CA ALA A 2 19.75 16.02 17.22
C ALA A 2 19.32 15.27 15.97
N TYR A 3 20.28 14.86 15.14
CA TYR A 3 20.06 13.88 14.08
C TYR A 3 19.51 12.62 14.77
N ARG A 4 18.29 12.20 14.41
CA ARG A 4 17.77 10.92 14.88
C ARG A 4 18.58 9.83 14.21
N ASP A 5 19.21 8.98 15.00
CA ASP A 5 19.98 7.78 14.58
C ASP A 5 19.12 6.80 13.74
N ASP A 6 17.81 6.98 13.77
CA ASP A 6 16.80 6.13 13.13
C ASP A 6 16.83 6.15 11.59
N THR A 7 17.39 7.21 10.99
CA THR A 7 17.44 7.36 9.51
C THR A 7 18.30 6.29 8.84
N TYR A 8 19.36 5.84 9.52
CA TYR A 8 20.35 4.92 8.97
C TYR A 8 20.16 3.47 9.40
N SER A 9 19.16 3.22 10.23
CA SER A 9 18.83 1.90 10.76
C SER A 9 17.49 1.40 10.24
N GLY A 10 17.14 0.15 10.54
CA GLY A 10 15.84 -0.41 10.25
C GLY A 10 15.60 -0.89 8.81
N GLY A 11 16.61 -0.82 7.96
CA GLY A 11 16.59 -1.44 6.63
C GLY A 11 16.72 -2.96 6.69
N PHE A 12 16.69 -3.61 5.54
CA PHE A 12 16.85 -5.06 5.44
C PHE A 12 18.24 -5.54 5.87
N SER A 13 18.28 -6.68 6.58
CA SER A 13 19.54 -7.29 7.02
C SER A 13 20.27 -8.02 5.88
N GLN A 14 19.51 -8.60 4.94
CA GLN A 14 20.00 -9.25 3.73
C GLN A 14 19.23 -8.71 2.51
N PRO A 15 19.55 -7.49 2.01
CA PRO A 15 18.69 -6.74 1.10
C PRO A 15 18.20 -7.53 -0.12
N VAL A 16 19.06 -8.35 -0.73
CA VAL A 16 18.71 -9.14 -1.92
C VAL A 16 17.67 -10.21 -1.60
N PHE A 17 17.91 -11.02 -0.58
CA PHE A 17 16.99 -12.11 -0.20
C PHE A 17 15.72 -11.59 0.44
N ASP A 18 15.85 -10.56 1.25
CA ASP A 18 14.74 -9.93 1.95
C ASP A 18 13.78 -9.28 0.95
N SER A 19 14.31 -8.57 -0.07
CA SER A 19 13.50 -8.00 -1.16
C SER A 19 12.85 -9.09 -2.01
N GLN A 20 13.55 -10.17 -2.36
CA GLN A 20 12.94 -11.27 -3.11
C GLN A 20 11.80 -11.94 -2.35
N SER A 21 11.98 -12.16 -1.04
CA SER A 21 10.94 -12.73 -0.17
C SER A 21 9.73 -11.83 -0.10
N THR A 22 9.93 -10.54 0.17
CA THR A 22 8.85 -9.54 0.26
C THR A 22 8.13 -9.38 -1.07
N PHE A 23 8.86 -9.28 -2.17
CA PHE A 23 8.29 -9.18 -3.52
C PHE A 23 7.38 -10.37 -3.84
N LYS A 24 7.86 -11.61 -3.53
CA LYS A 24 7.05 -12.82 -3.72
C LYS A 24 5.77 -12.78 -2.90
N GLN A 25 5.83 -12.34 -1.64
CA GLN A 25 4.67 -12.26 -0.75
C GLN A 25 3.64 -11.23 -1.25
N VAL A 26 4.11 -10.07 -1.73
CA VAL A 26 3.23 -9.06 -2.35
C VAL A 26 2.59 -9.58 -3.63
N MET A 27 3.36 -10.20 -4.52
CA MET A 27 2.83 -10.81 -5.76
C MET A 27 1.78 -11.88 -5.46
N ASP A 28 2.05 -12.78 -4.51
CA ASP A 28 1.12 -13.85 -4.11
C ASP A 28 -0.18 -13.26 -3.53
N ALA A 29 -0.10 -12.18 -2.75
CA ALA A 29 -1.26 -11.48 -2.21
C ALA A 29 -2.06 -10.75 -3.29
N MET A 30 -1.39 -10.11 -4.26
CA MET A 30 -2.04 -9.48 -5.41
C MET A 30 -2.74 -10.52 -6.31
N ALA A 31 -2.15 -11.72 -6.47
CA ALA A 31 -2.75 -12.80 -7.25
C ALA A 31 -3.95 -13.46 -6.56
N ARG A 32 -4.11 -13.28 -5.25
CA ARG A 32 -5.20 -13.83 -4.41
C ARG A 32 -5.86 -12.73 -3.57
N PRO A 33 -6.63 -11.83 -4.21
CA PRO A 33 -7.20 -10.68 -3.53
C PRO A 33 -8.04 -11.07 -2.32
N GLY A 34 -7.91 -10.33 -1.23
CA GLY A 34 -8.62 -10.59 0.02
C GLY A 34 -7.94 -11.62 0.94
N SER A 35 -6.97 -12.40 0.46
CA SER A 35 -6.17 -13.27 1.34
C SER A 35 -5.20 -12.44 2.17
N ILE A 36 -5.04 -12.81 3.45
CA ILE A 36 -4.05 -12.18 4.33
C ILE A 36 -2.73 -12.92 4.14
N ALA A 37 -1.69 -12.19 3.73
CA ALA A 37 -0.32 -12.65 3.67
C ALA A 37 0.52 -12.00 4.78
N GLU A 38 1.56 -12.66 5.24
CA GLU A 38 2.49 -12.13 6.22
C GLU A 38 3.83 -11.78 5.57
N ILE A 39 4.28 -10.56 5.75
CA ILE A 39 5.63 -10.13 5.42
C ILE A 39 6.55 -10.64 6.51
N THR A 40 7.32 -11.68 6.19
CA THR A 40 8.16 -12.39 7.17
C THR A 40 9.50 -11.73 7.42
N VAL A 41 9.85 -10.74 6.59
CA VAL A 41 11.11 -10.00 6.69
C VAL A 41 10.94 -8.81 7.62
N ALA A 42 11.90 -8.62 8.52
CA ALA A 42 11.88 -7.48 9.44
C ALA A 42 12.36 -6.21 8.75
N ALA A 43 11.54 -5.17 8.77
CA ALA A 43 11.90 -3.79 8.54
C ALA A 43 11.39 -2.95 9.71
N THR A 44 12.17 -1.96 10.14
CA THR A 44 11.77 -1.06 11.25
C THR A 44 11.89 0.38 10.80
N PRO A 45 10.98 0.83 9.90
CA PRO A 45 10.95 2.21 9.45
C PRO A 45 10.61 3.15 10.61
N PRO A 46 10.88 4.47 10.48
CA PRO A 46 10.41 5.45 11.44
C PRO A 46 8.88 5.45 11.54
N ALA A 47 8.35 5.44 12.78
CA ALA A 47 6.91 5.61 12.98
C ALA A 47 6.45 6.97 12.39
N PRO A 48 5.26 7.07 11.77
CA PRO A 48 4.14 6.12 11.86
C PRO A 48 4.14 5.01 10.79
N MET A 49 5.16 4.90 9.94
CA MET A 49 5.24 3.80 8.96
C MET A 49 5.44 2.46 9.67
N GLY A 50 4.59 1.49 9.38
CA GLY A 50 4.64 0.16 9.96
C GLY A 50 5.59 -0.81 9.22
N PRO A 51 5.89 -1.98 9.83
CA PRO A 51 6.88 -2.92 9.31
C PRO A 51 6.57 -3.42 7.89
N ALA A 52 5.31 -3.79 7.60
CA ALA A 52 4.95 -4.27 6.26
C ALA A 52 5.06 -3.15 5.21
N ALA A 53 4.61 -1.93 5.52
CA ALA A 53 4.73 -0.78 4.62
C ALA A 53 6.21 -0.45 4.36
N GLY A 54 7.05 -0.47 5.39
CA GLY A 54 8.50 -0.28 5.27
C GLY A 54 9.17 -1.35 4.39
N ALA A 55 8.84 -2.63 4.60
CA ALA A 55 9.37 -3.72 3.79
C ALA A 55 8.93 -3.60 2.31
N ILE A 56 7.69 -3.20 2.05
CA ILE A 56 7.18 -2.91 0.70
C ILE A 56 7.97 -1.76 0.07
N ALA A 57 8.17 -0.66 0.80
CA ALA A 57 8.93 0.49 0.33
C ALA A 57 10.37 0.13 -0.02
N LEU A 58 11.07 -0.62 0.87
CA LEU A 58 12.43 -1.10 0.63
C LEU A 58 12.56 -2.04 -0.57
N THR A 59 11.47 -2.72 -0.94
CA THR A 59 11.45 -3.72 -2.01
C THR A 59 11.10 -3.12 -3.37
N LEU A 60 10.15 -2.17 -3.40
CA LEU A 60 9.51 -1.71 -4.64
C LEU A 60 9.89 -0.28 -5.02
N ALA A 61 10.45 0.51 -4.09
CA ALA A 61 10.86 1.87 -4.37
C ALA A 61 12.37 1.95 -4.67
N ASP A 62 12.72 2.74 -5.68
CA ASP A 62 14.09 3.06 -6.07
C ASP A 62 14.16 4.51 -6.61
N HIS A 63 15.30 4.89 -7.18
CA HIS A 63 15.53 6.24 -7.71
C HIS A 63 14.64 6.62 -8.90
N ASP A 64 14.03 5.64 -9.58
CA ASP A 64 13.17 5.83 -10.75
C ASP A 64 11.66 5.71 -10.39
N THR A 65 11.35 5.39 -9.13
CA THR A 65 9.98 5.22 -8.62
C THR A 65 9.61 6.33 -7.64
N PRO A 66 9.01 7.44 -8.09
CA PRO A 66 8.56 8.51 -7.20
C PRO A 66 7.54 8.01 -6.17
N VAL A 67 7.70 8.42 -4.93
CA VAL A 67 6.87 8.00 -3.80
C VAL A 67 6.14 9.20 -3.20
N HIS A 68 4.84 9.07 -2.96
CA HIS A 68 4.07 10.02 -2.16
C HIS A 68 3.94 9.52 -0.72
N LEU A 69 4.26 10.37 0.24
CA LEU A 69 4.11 10.10 1.66
C LEU A 69 3.03 11.01 2.24
N SER A 70 2.25 10.49 3.18
CA SER A 70 1.34 11.34 3.96
C SER A 70 2.09 12.40 4.78
N PRO A 71 1.45 13.52 5.13
CA PRO A 71 2.12 14.58 5.91
C PRO A 71 2.75 14.09 7.21
N ALA A 72 2.08 13.19 7.95
CA ALA A 72 2.62 12.65 9.19
C ALA A 72 3.89 11.82 8.99
N MET A 73 3.99 11.07 7.88
CA MET A 73 5.21 10.33 7.52
C MET A 73 6.35 11.29 7.15
N ILE A 74 6.06 12.39 6.46
CA ILE A 74 7.06 13.41 6.13
C ILE A 74 7.58 14.08 7.40
N GLU A 75 6.69 14.52 8.30
CA GLU A 75 7.04 15.15 9.57
C GLU A 75 7.88 14.21 10.47
N ALA A 76 7.63 12.92 10.38
CA ALA A 76 8.35 11.89 11.13
C ALA A 76 9.73 11.53 10.55
N GLY A 77 10.08 12.04 9.37
CA GLY A 77 11.38 11.81 8.73
C GLY A 77 11.45 10.52 7.91
N VAL A 78 10.31 9.89 7.57
CA VAL A 78 10.27 8.70 6.71
C VAL A 78 10.89 8.98 5.34
N GLN A 79 10.76 10.21 4.83
CA GLN A 79 11.40 10.63 3.58
C GLN A 79 12.93 10.42 3.61
N SER A 80 13.59 10.84 4.70
CA SER A 80 15.05 10.72 4.83
C SER A 80 15.49 9.25 4.92
N TRP A 81 14.72 8.45 5.65
CA TRP A 81 14.94 7.01 5.77
C TRP A 81 14.80 6.31 4.41
N LEU A 82 13.72 6.62 3.67
CA LEU A 82 13.46 6.05 2.35
C LEU A 82 14.57 6.43 1.35
N ALA A 83 14.94 7.72 1.30
CA ALA A 83 15.99 8.20 0.42
C ALA A 83 17.34 7.54 0.71
N PHE A 84 17.68 7.31 1.99
CA PHE A 84 18.92 6.64 2.38
C PHE A 84 18.96 5.16 1.93
N HIS A 85 17.86 4.42 2.15
CA HIS A 85 17.84 2.97 1.91
C HIS A 85 17.57 2.59 0.46
N THR A 86 16.83 3.42 -0.30
CA THR A 86 16.36 3.06 -1.65
C THR A 86 16.78 4.05 -2.73
N GLY A 87 17.15 5.28 -2.34
CA GLY A 87 17.35 6.37 -3.29
C GLY A 87 16.07 6.96 -3.86
N ALA A 88 14.87 6.49 -3.41
CA ALA A 88 13.60 6.95 -3.93
C ALA A 88 13.37 8.45 -3.69
N LEU A 89 12.78 9.09 -4.68
CA LEU A 89 12.38 10.49 -4.62
C LEU A 89 10.97 10.62 -4.07
N VAL A 90 10.79 11.50 -3.09
CA VAL A 90 9.46 11.83 -2.58
C VAL A 90 8.88 12.98 -3.37
N THR A 91 7.65 12.84 -3.84
CA THR A 91 6.89 13.83 -4.61
C THR A 91 5.62 14.27 -3.88
N ASP A 92 5.31 15.56 -3.98
CA ASP A 92 4.03 16.11 -3.51
C ASP A 92 2.92 15.92 -4.55
N ASP A 93 3.28 15.72 -5.83
CA ASP A 93 2.31 15.44 -6.89
C ASP A 93 1.94 13.96 -6.92
N ARG A 94 0.72 13.66 -6.47
CA ARG A 94 0.17 12.30 -6.43
C ARG A 94 0.03 11.67 -7.81
N ASN A 95 -0.09 12.49 -8.88
CA ASN A 95 -0.17 11.97 -10.25
C ASN A 95 1.17 11.48 -10.80
N GLU A 96 2.28 11.85 -10.15
CA GLU A 96 3.61 11.36 -10.50
C GLU A 96 4.05 10.17 -9.65
N ALA A 97 3.34 9.89 -8.54
CA ALA A 97 3.73 8.84 -7.61
C ALA A 97 3.49 7.44 -8.18
N ALA A 98 4.52 6.60 -8.23
CA ALA A 98 4.39 5.17 -8.49
C ALA A 98 3.82 4.43 -7.27
N PHE A 99 4.23 4.86 -6.07
CA PHE A 99 3.72 4.35 -4.79
C PHE A 99 3.27 5.50 -3.89
N ALA A 100 2.23 5.25 -3.10
CA ALA A 100 1.79 6.18 -2.07
C ALA A 100 1.61 5.45 -0.74
N PHE A 101 2.07 6.05 0.36
CA PHE A 101 1.97 5.47 1.70
C PHE A 101 1.15 6.40 2.60
N VAL A 102 0.15 5.82 3.26
CA VAL A 102 -0.74 6.51 4.19
C VAL A 102 -0.80 5.70 5.49
N GLU A 103 -0.52 6.35 6.62
CA GLU A 103 -0.50 5.72 7.94
C GLU A 103 -1.92 5.37 8.44
N ALA A 104 -1.97 4.48 9.42
CA ALA A 104 -3.23 4.09 10.09
C ALA A 104 -3.90 5.30 10.74
N GLY A 105 -5.17 5.52 10.40
CA GLY A 105 -5.93 6.69 10.88
C GLY A 105 -5.61 7.99 10.15
N GLY A 106 -4.66 7.98 9.21
CA GLY A 106 -4.36 9.11 8.35
C GLY A 106 -5.50 9.44 7.38
N GLN A 107 -5.50 10.67 6.90
CA GLN A 107 -6.48 11.10 5.92
C GLN A 107 -6.15 10.54 4.54
N MET A 108 -6.91 9.54 4.10
CA MET A 108 -6.78 8.97 2.76
C MET A 108 -7.31 9.98 1.72
N PRO A 109 -6.46 10.44 0.75
CA PRO A 109 -6.95 11.25 -0.36
C PRO A 109 -7.89 10.45 -1.28
N PRO A 110 -8.76 11.13 -2.05
CA PRO A 110 -9.54 10.46 -3.08
C PRO A 110 -8.63 9.71 -4.06
N LEU A 111 -8.97 8.46 -4.42
CA LEU A 111 -8.15 7.62 -5.31
C LEU A 111 -7.94 8.27 -6.69
N SER A 112 -8.89 9.08 -7.15
CA SER A 112 -8.80 9.84 -8.39
C SER A 112 -7.72 10.93 -8.41
N THR A 113 -7.11 11.26 -7.26
CA THR A 113 -6.00 12.23 -7.18
C THR A 113 -4.63 11.60 -7.41
N PHE A 114 -4.56 10.27 -7.50
CA PHE A 114 -3.36 9.54 -7.84
C PHE A 114 -3.30 9.21 -9.34
N ALA A 115 -2.11 8.85 -9.84
CA ALA A 115 -1.98 8.37 -11.20
C ALA A 115 -2.86 7.13 -11.41
N THR A 116 -3.78 7.19 -12.36
CA THR A 116 -4.67 6.06 -12.69
C THR A 116 -4.20 5.28 -13.90
N GLY A 117 -3.07 5.65 -14.49
CA GLY A 117 -2.61 5.12 -15.77
C GLY A 117 -3.42 5.65 -16.95
N THR A 118 -3.09 5.18 -18.14
CA THR A 118 -3.82 5.47 -19.38
C THR A 118 -4.46 4.20 -19.92
N GLN A 119 -5.27 4.32 -20.97
CA GLN A 119 -5.87 3.16 -21.65
C GLN A 119 -4.80 2.24 -22.25
N ASP A 120 -3.71 2.83 -22.77
CA ASP A 120 -2.63 2.10 -23.43
C ASP A 120 -1.56 1.62 -22.42
N TYR A 121 -1.43 2.33 -21.28
CA TYR A 121 -0.45 2.07 -20.22
C TYR A 121 -1.13 2.09 -18.85
N PRO A 122 -2.00 1.12 -18.54
CA PRO A 122 -2.68 1.05 -17.24
C PRO A 122 -1.73 0.71 -16.08
N ASP A 123 -0.56 0.17 -16.37
CA ASP A 123 0.51 -0.13 -15.43
C ASP A 123 1.19 1.13 -14.86
N ARG A 124 1.07 2.29 -15.54
CA ARG A 124 1.58 3.58 -15.04
C ARG A 124 0.63 4.22 -14.03
N SER A 125 0.06 3.42 -13.17
CA SER A 125 -0.83 3.84 -12.09
C SER A 125 -0.13 3.72 -10.75
N THR A 126 -0.58 4.50 -9.78
CA THR A 126 -0.11 4.41 -8.39
C THR A 126 -0.59 3.12 -7.74
N THR A 127 0.28 2.46 -6.99
CA THR A 127 -0.10 1.49 -5.97
C THR A 127 -0.11 2.19 -4.61
N VAL A 128 -1.27 2.18 -3.94
CA VAL A 128 -1.42 2.82 -2.63
C VAL A 128 -1.27 1.78 -1.53
N VAL A 129 -0.36 2.00 -0.60
CA VAL A 129 -0.20 1.24 0.64
C VAL A 129 -0.90 2.00 1.75
N LEU A 130 -2.06 1.50 2.16
CA LEU A 130 -2.86 2.07 3.24
C LEU A 130 -2.68 1.23 4.50
N GLU A 131 -2.11 1.82 5.53
CA GLU A 131 -2.00 1.16 6.82
C GLU A 131 -3.31 1.25 7.58
N LEU A 132 -3.65 0.17 8.26
CA LEU A 132 -4.87 -0.01 9.03
C LEU A 132 -4.55 -0.47 10.45
N THR A 133 -5.53 -0.33 11.33
CA THR A 133 -5.40 -0.83 12.71
C THR A 133 -5.43 -2.37 12.76
N ALA A 134 -6.20 -3.00 11.87
CA ALA A 134 -6.25 -4.46 11.72
C ALA A 134 -6.84 -4.85 10.36
N LEU A 135 -6.48 -6.05 9.87
CA LEU A 135 -7.06 -6.61 8.63
C LEU A 135 -8.35 -7.42 8.90
N ALA A 136 -8.87 -7.39 10.13
CA ALA A 136 -10.09 -8.06 10.55
C ALA A 136 -10.81 -7.23 11.63
N GLY A 137 -12.07 -7.56 11.92
CA GLY A 137 -12.85 -6.95 13.00
C GLY A 137 -13.60 -5.66 12.62
N GLY A 138 -13.51 -5.23 11.36
CA GLY A 138 -14.28 -4.11 10.81
C GLY A 138 -15.63 -4.53 10.22
N GLU A 139 -16.24 -3.64 9.42
CA GLU A 139 -17.45 -3.96 8.66
C GLU A 139 -17.17 -5.02 7.59
N PRO A 140 -18.00 -6.07 7.44
CA PRO A 140 -17.79 -7.10 6.45
C PRO A 140 -18.05 -6.59 5.02
N LEU A 141 -17.08 -6.85 4.16
CA LEU A 141 -17.09 -6.56 2.73
C LEU A 141 -16.99 -7.87 1.95
N GLN A 142 -17.72 -7.95 0.84
CA GLN A 142 -17.64 -9.05 -0.09
C GLN A 142 -16.79 -8.63 -1.30
N LEU A 143 -15.84 -9.49 -1.66
CA LEU A 143 -14.96 -9.34 -2.81
C LEU A 143 -15.33 -10.33 -3.91
N VAL A 144 -15.31 -9.88 -5.15
CA VAL A 144 -15.46 -10.71 -6.35
C VAL A 144 -14.50 -10.21 -7.42
N GLY A 145 -13.82 -11.10 -8.10
CA GLY A 145 -12.91 -10.74 -9.19
C GLY A 145 -11.88 -11.82 -9.51
N PRO A 146 -10.97 -11.54 -10.43
CA PRO A 146 -9.88 -12.46 -10.77
C PRO A 146 -9.07 -12.87 -9.52
N GLY A 147 -8.71 -14.14 -9.42
CA GLY A 147 -7.96 -14.69 -8.28
C GLY A 147 -8.82 -15.03 -7.06
N ILE A 148 -10.14 -14.82 -7.13
CA ILE A 148 -11.10 -15.17 -6.08
C ILE A 148 -12.02 -16.28 -6.62
N ASP A 149 -12.11 -17.40 -5.89
CA ASP A 149 -13.07 -18.46 -6.20
C ASP A 149 -14.45 -18.07 -5.65
N SER A 150 -15.38 -17.77 -6.56
CA SER A 150 -16.74 -17.30 -6.27
C SER A 150 -16.79 -15.94 -5.57
N ALA A 151 -16.58 -15.89 -4.27
CA ALA A 151 -16.56 -14.68 -3.45
C ALA A 151 -15.72 -14.87 -2.19
N MET A 152 -15.08 -13.78 -1.73
CA MET A 152 -14.28 -13.74 -0.51
C MET A 152 -14.86 -12.68 0.44
N GLU A 153 -14.95 -13.00 1.72
CA GLU A 153 -15.32 -12.02 2.74
C GLU A 153 -14.08 -11.50 3.46
N ILE A 154 -14.00 -10.18 3.60
CA ILE A 154 -12.98 -9.49 4.40
C ILE A 154 -13.67 -8.52 5.35
N ALA A 155 -13.00 -8.16 6.45
CA ALA A 155 -13.52 -7.19 7.41
C ALA A 155 -12.39 -6.31 7.98
N PRO A 156 -11.65 -5.54 7.16
CA PRO A 156 -10.58 -4.68 7.66
C PRO A 156 -11.12 -3.58 8.57
N SER A 157 -10.41 -3.28 9.66
CA SER A 157 -10.74 -2.23 10.62
C SER A 157 -9.91 -0.98 10.37
N GLY A 158 -10.56 0.18 10.29
CA GLY A 158 -9.88 1.45 10.04
C GLY A 158 -9.89 1.91 8.57
N LEU A 159 -10.70 1.28 7.72
CA LEU A 159 -10.93 1.78 6.36
C LEU A 159 -11.52 3.20 6.38
N PRO A 160 -11.20 4.02 5.35
CA PRO A 160 -11.80 5.34 5.19
C PRO A 160 -13.33 5.28 5.16
N GLN A 161 -13.96 6.34 5.65
CA GLN A 161 -15.41 6.50 5.52
C GLN A 161 -15.80 6.45 4.03
N HIS A 162 -16.88 5.72 3.69
CA HIS A 162 -17.33 5.52 2.31
C HIS A 162 -16.31 4.84 1.37
N PHE A 163 -15.45 3.98 1.92
CA PHE A 163 -14.47 3.21 1.15
C PHE A 163 -15.12 2.46 -0.03
N ASP A 164 -16.31 1.87 0.18
CA ASP A 164 -17.07 1.15 -0.85
C ASP A 164 -17.42 2.03 -2.06
N CYS A 165 -17.79 3.28 -1.84
CA CYS A 165 -18.08 4.23 -2.91
C CYS A 165 -16.80 4.62 -3.65
N MET A 166 -15.75 4.99 -2.91
CA MET A 166 -14.45 5.38 -3.46
C MET A 166 -13.83 4.24 -4.28
N TRP A 167 -13.91 3.01 -3.80
CA TRP A 167 -13.38 1.85 -4.51
C TRP A 167 -14.19 1.51 -5.76
N ARG A 168 -15.52 1.61 -5.70
CA ARG A 168 -16.39 1.40 -6.86
C ARG A 168 -16.10 2.40 -7.99
N GLU A 169 -15.84 3.67 -7.66
CA GLU A 169 -15.42 4.68 -8.63
C GLU A 169 -14.07 4.31 -9.28
N ASN A 170 -13.12 3.81 -8.49
CA ASN A 170 -11.83 3.32 -9.00
C ASN A 170 -12.00 2.14 -9.97
N VAL A 171 -12.79 1.14 -9.61
CA VAL A 171 -13.06 -0.04 -10.47
C VAL A 171 -13.75 0.36 -11.78
N ALA A 172 -14.59 1.40 -11.78
CA ALA A 172 -15.28 1.89 -12.98
C ALA A 172 -14.31 2.47 -14.02
N LEU A 173 -13.09 2.80 -13.65
CA LEU A 173 -12.04 3.30 -14.56
C LEU A 173 -11.35 2.18 -15.35
N PHE A 174 -11.59 0.90 -15.05
CA PHE A 174 -10.90 -0.24 -15.67
C PHE A 174 -10.74 -0.09 -17.20
N PRO A 175 -9.52 -0.36 -17.79
CA PRO A 175 -8.32 -0.94 -17.20
C PRO A 175 -7.48 0.03 -16.37
N ARG A 176 -7.80 1.31 -16.33
CA ARG A 176 -7.17 2.32 -15.47
C ARG A 176 -7.62 2.14 -14.00
N GLY A 177 -6.98 2.89 -13.12
CA GLY A 177 -7.28 2.89 -11.70
C GLY A 177 -6.03 2.56 -10.86
N VAL A 178 -6.13 2.72 -9.56
CA VAL A 178 -5.06 2.41 -8.61
C VAL A 178 -5.25 1.01 -8.03
N ASP A 179 -4.15 0.38 -7.63
CA ASP A 179 -4.16 -0.85 -6.84
C ASP A 179 -3.95 -0.50 -5.37
N LEU A 180 -4.48 -1.31 -4.45
CA LEU A 180 -4.41 -1.04 -3.03
C LEU A 180 -3.80 -2.21 -2.28
N ILE A 181 -2.84 -1.91 -1.40
CA ILE A 181 -2.30 -2.82 -0.40
C ILE A 181 -2.73 -2.31 0.97
N LEU A 182 -3.59 -3.05 1.65
CA LEU A 182 -3.94 -2.81 3.05
C LEU A 182 -2.89 -3.48 3.92
N ALA A 183 -2.27 -2.74 4.82
CA ALA A 183 -1.22 -3.23 5.70
C ALA A 183 -1.60 -3.05 7.17
N ALA A 184 -1.28 -4.03 8.03
CA ALA A 184 -1.43 -3.92 9.48
C ALA A 184 -0.34 -4.73 10.17
N GLY A 185 0.57 -4.05 10.87
CA GLY A 185 1.76 -4.68 11.44
C GLY A 185 2.62 -5.33 10.36
N THR A 186 2.80 -6.66 10.43
CA THR A 186 3.53 -7.45 9.44
C THR A 186 2.65 -8.06 8.35
N LYS A 187 1.33 -7.83 8.40
CA LYS A 187 0.37 -8.48 7.50
C LYS A 187 -0.11 -7.53 6.42
N ILE A 188 -0.40 -8.11 5.25
CA ILE A 188 -0.98 -7.39 4.11
C ILE A 188 -2.21 -8.11 3.56
N LEU A 189 -3.09 -7.36 2.93
CA LEU A 189 -4.23 -7.81 2.13
C LEU A 189 -4.29 -6.92 0.90
N CYS A 190 -4.30 -7.51 -0.29
CA CYS A 190 -4.26 -6.76 -1.53
C CYS A 190 -5.62 -6.70 -2.22
N LEU A 191 -5.90 -5.54 -2.82
CA LEU A 191 -7.06 -5.27 -3.64
C LEU A 191 -6.59 -4.70 -4.99
N PRO A 192 -6.34 -5.53 -5.99
CA PRO A 192 -6.13 -5.08 -7.36
C PRO A 192 -7.37 -4.34 -7.89
N ARG A 193 -7.19 -3.36 -8.77
CA ARG A 193 -8.27 -2.57 -9.39
C ARG A 193 -9.37 -3.38 -10.08
N THR A 194 -9.10 -4.64 -10.39
CA THR A 194 -10.08 -5.57 -10.96
C THR A 194 -11.02 -6.17 -9.93
N THR A 195 -10.72 -6.03 -8.63
CA THR A 195 -11.51 -6.59 -7.54
C THR A 195 -12.71 -5.71 -7.25
N LYS A 196 -13.90 -6.25 -7.38
CA LYS A 196 -15.16 -5.58 -6.98
C LYS A 196 -15.36 -5.75 -5.47
N VAL A 197 -15.72 -4.65 -4.79
CA VAL A 197 -16.01 -4.63 -3.35
C VAL A 197 -17.44 -4.17 -3.15
N THR A 198 -18.22 -4.92 -2.37
CA THR A 198 -19.59 -4.56 -1.98
C THR A 198 -19.77 -4.75 -0.48
N LYS A 199 -20.67 -3.98 0.14
CA LYS A 199 -21.08 -4.26 1.53
C LYS A 199 -21.88 -5.55 1.56
N LYS A 200 -21.65 -6.37 2.58
CA LYS A 200 -22.43 -7.59 2.76
C LYS A 200 -23.86 -7.22 3.17
N GLY A 201 -24.85 -7.60 2.34
CA GLY A 201 -26.27 -7.32 2.60
C GLY A 201 -26.82 -6.05 1.96
N ALA A 202 -26.08 -5.43 1.04
CA ALA A 202 -26.58 -4.34 0.18
C ALA A 202 -27.16 -4.86 -1.13
#